data_e23c954829453524c5b4d30d2544fb95
#
_entry.id   e23c954829453524c5b4d30d2544fb95
#
_cell.length_a   1.000
_cell.length_b   1.000
_cell.length_c   1.000
_cell.angle_alpha   90.00
_cell.angle_beta   90.00
_cell.angle_gamma   90.00
#
_symmetry.space_group_name_H-M   'P 1'
#
loop_
_entity.id
_entity.type
_entity.pdbx_description
1 polymer ?
#
loop_
_entity_poly.entity_id
_entity_poly.type
_entity_poly.pdbx_seq_one_letter_code
_entity_poly.pdbx_strand_id
1 'polypeptide(L)'
;MVGKKTRYDQASCSTLPYIKGISQYQSRNEWLDIAIKASEGELPKQTPQLMLQRMGDLLEPVLCEEAKNILGLESIKVDYEEPVHHPILPLSGSLDATGIAKELTFKNGEYDHIIIPEQETIVLDGPGVIECKATRNSGY
;
A
#
# COMPACT_ATOMS: atom_id res chain seq x y z
N MET A 1 -0.15 3.77 -12.90
CA MET A 1 1.14 4.46 -12.71
C MET A 1 1.66 4.05 -11.34
N VAL A 2 2.83 3.46 -11.25
CA VAL A 2 3.41 3.08 -9.97
C VAL A 2 3.45 4.34 -9.11
N GLY A 3 2.79 4.31 -7.97
CA GLY A 3 2.92 5.37 -7.00
C GLY A 3 4.41 5.69 -6.84
N LYS A 4 4.80 6.94 -6.79
CA LYS A 4 6.22 7.31 -6.71
C LYS A 4 6.82 6.60 -5.51
N LYS A 5 7.87 5.83 -5.75
CA LYS A 5 8.55 5.03 -4.74
C LYS A 5 8.99 5.92 -3.59
N THR A 6 8.76 5.46 -2.38
CA THR A 6 9.35 6.05 -1.19
C THR A 6 10.86 6.18 -1.36
N ARG A 7 11.45 7.20 -0.77
CA ARG A 7 12.89 7.42 -0.83
C ARG A 7 13.62 6.23 -0.19
N TYR A 8 14.75 5.84 -0.77
CA TYR A 8 15.56 4.71 -0.28
C TYR A 8 16.21 4.96 1.09
N ASP A 9 16.37 6.24 1.48
CA ASP A 9 16.91 6.67 2.76
C ASP A 9 15.83 6.80 3.87
N GLN A 10 14.60 6.41 3.57
CA GLN A 10 13.47 6.45 4.52
C GLN A 10 12.87 5.07 4.73
N ALA A 11 12.43 4.81 5.95
CA ALA A 11 11.66 3.62 6.26
C ALA A 11 10.24 3.73 5.69
N SER A 12 9.73 2.63 5.19
CA SER A 12 8.36 2.50 4.68
C SER A 12 7.75 1.19 5.13
N CYS A 13 6.44 1.02 4.95
CA CYS A 13 5.77 -0.23 5.27
C CYS A 13 6.43 -1.45 4.60
N SER A 14 6.89 -1.30 3.35
CA SER A 14 7.57 -2.36 2.61
C SER A 14 9.00 -2.64 3.12
N THR A 15 9.67 -1.69 3.77
CA THR A 15 11.03 -1.85 4.29
C THR A 15 11.09 -2.21 5.78
N LEU A 16 9.99 -2.06 6.53
CA LEU A 16 9.92 -2.45 7.94
C LEU A 16 10.34 -3.91 8.21
N PRO A 17 9.96 -4.91 7.39
CA PRO A 17 10.43 -6.29 7.56
C PRO A 17 11.95 -6.43 7.49
N TYR A 18 12.63 -5.64 6.63
CA TYR A 18 14.09 -5.63 6.53
C TYR A 18 14.73 -5.06 7.80
N ILE A 19 14.20 -3.92 8.27
CA ILE A 19 14.66 -3.24 9.49
C ILE A 19 14.51 -4.16 10.71
N LYS A 20 13.42 -4.92 10.78
CA LYS A 20 13.16 -5.91 11.83
C LYS A 20 13.98 -7.20 11.68
N GLY A 21 14.61 -7.43 10.53
CA GLY A 21 15.37 -8.65 10.25
C GLY A 21 14.52 -9.90 10.06
N ILE A 22 13.25 -9.74 9.69
CA ILE A 22 12.30 -10.84 9.46
C ILE A 22 11.99 -11.06 7.97
N SER A 23 12.58 -10.28 7.09
CA SER A 23 12.41 -10.45 5.65
C SER A 23 13.25 -11.62 5.12
N GLN A 24 12.64 -12.42 4.23
CA GLN A 24 13.33 -13.46 3.48
C GLN A 24 14.01 -12.94 2.18
N TYR A 25 13.77 -11.69 1.80
CA TYR A 25 14.25 -11.12 0.52
C TYR A 25 15.50 -10.26 0.69
N GLN A 26 15.66 -9.60 1.83
CA GLN A 26 16.75 -8.67 2.08
C GLN A 26 17.07 -8.63 3.58
N SER A 27 18.34 -8.63 3.92
CA SER A 27 18.82 -8.49 5.31
C SER A 27 18.75 -7.03 5.76
N ARG A 28 18.77 -6.84 7.07
CA ARG A 28 18.85 -5.51 7.69
C ARG A 28 20.09 -4.73 7.26
N ASN A 29 21.23 -5.40 7.16
CA ASN A 29 22.50 -4.76 6.81
C ASN A 29 22.50 -4.30 5.33
N GLU A 30 21.97 -5.12 4.44
CA GLU A 30 21.82 -4.73 3.02
C GLU A 30 20.89 -3.52 2.87
N TRP A 31 19.79 -3.49 3.62
CA TRP A 31 18.91 -2.33 3.61
C TRP A 31 19.62 -1.07 4.12
N LEU A 32 20.37 -1.16 5.24
CA LEU A 32 21.13 -0.04 5.79
C LEU A 32 22.19 0.47 4.81
N ASP A 33 22.91 -0.42 4.13
CA ASP A 33 23.91 -0.04 3.11
C ASP A 33 23.27 0.74 1.96
N ILE A 34 22.10 0.30 1.50
CA ILE A 34 21.34 1.02 0.47
C ILE A 34 20.87 2.38 0.97
N ALA A 35 20.36 2.47 2.20
CA ALA A 35 19.86 3.71 2.76
C ALA A 35 20.99 4.73 2.96
N ILE A 36 22.16 4.30 3.42
CA ILE A 36 23.35 5.17 3.58
C ILE A 36 23.78 5.71 2.21
N LYS A 37 23.98 4.84 1.23
CA LYS A 37 24.36 5.23 -0.13
C LYS A 37 23.35 6.18 -0.76
N ALA A 38 22.05 5.93 -0.56
CA ALA A 38 21.00 6.81 -1.07
C ALA A 38 21.03 8.20 -0.39
N SER A 39 21.40 8.29 0.88
CA SER A 39 21.58 9.56 1.57
C SER A 39 22.76 10.37 1.03
N GLU A 40 23.74 9.69 0.44
CA GLU A 40 24.91 10.29 -0.23
C GLU A 40 24.65 10.57 -1.73
N GLY A 41 23.45 10.26 -2.22
CA GLY A 41 23.03 10.48 -3.61
C GLY A 41 23.26 9.28 -4.55
N GLU A 42 23.76 8.17 -4.03
CA GLU A 42 23.96 6.94 -4.81
C GLU A 42 22.67 6.10 -4.82
N LEU A 43 21.91 6.16 -5.90
CA LEU A 43 20.70 5.35 -6.04
C LEU A 43 21.00 3.90 -6.44
N PRO A 44 20.31 2.90 -5.88
CA PRO A 44 20.49 1.52 -6.27
C PRO A 44 20.08 1.31 -7.73
N LYS A 45 20.75 0.37 -8.40
CA LYS A 45 20.38 -0.02 -9.77
C LYS A 45 18.95 -0.52 -9.80
N GLN A 46 18.15 0.05 -10.68
CA GLN A 46 16.77 -0.41 -10.86
C GLN A 46 16.77 -1.80 -11.50
N THR A 47 16.17 -2.75 -10.83
CA THR A 47 15.87 -4.07 -11.39
C THR A 47 14.68 -3.94 -12.35
N PRO A 48 14.70 -4.58 -13.52
CA PRO A 48 13.53 -4.61 -14.40
C PRO A 48 12.31 -5.14 -13.65
N GLN A 49 11.19 -4.45 -13.79
CA GLN A 49 9.95 -4.82 -13.14
C GLN A 49 9.44 -6.15 -13.71
N LEU A 50 9.11 -7.09 -12.84
CA LEU A 50 8.52 -8.35 -13.26
C LEU A 50 7.13 -8.12 -13.89
N MET A 51 6.75 -8.99 -14.82
CA MET A 51 5.44 -8.91 -15.50
C MET A 51 4.28 -8.83 -14.51
N LEU A 52 4.34 -9.60 -13.42
CA LEU A 52 3.31 -9.58 -12.36
C LEU A 52 3.21 -8.23 -11.64
N GLN A 53 4.34 -7.56 -11.42
CA GLN A 53 4.35 -6.22 -10.83
C GLN A 53 3.69 -5.21 -11.78
N ARG A 54 4.03 -5.29 -13.08
CA ARG A 54 3.39 -4.43 -14.09
C ARG A 54 1.88 -4.67 -14.20
N MET A 55 1.45 -5.92 -14.11
CA MET A 55 0.01 -6.24 -14.08
C MET A 55 -0.67 -5.67 -12.83
N GLY A 56 -0.02 -5.76 -11.66
CA GLY A 56 -0.51 -5.13 -10.44
C GLY A 56 -0.73 -3.63 -10.63
N ASP A 57 0.28 -2.93 -11.13
CA ASP A 57 0.21 -1.49 -11.38
C ASP A 57 -0.90 -1.09 -12.38
N LEU A 58 -1.16 -1.93 -13.38
CA LEU A 58 -2.23 -1.69 -14.37
C LEU A 58 -3.63 -1.92 -13.79
N LEU A 59 -3.75 -2.88 -12.87
CA LEU A 59 -5.03 -3.24 -12.25
C LEU A 59 -5.39 -2.33 -11.06
N GLU A 60 -4.40 -1.75 -10.40
CA GLU A 60 -4.60 -0.94 -9.20
C GLU A 60 -5.68 0.15 -9.34
N PRO A 61 -5.69 1.01 -10.39
CA PRO A 61 -6.73 2.01 -10.55
C PRO A 61 -8.13 1.40 -10.72
N VAL A 62 -8.22 0.26 -11.41
CA VAL A 62 -9.49 -0.44 -11.63
C VAL A 62 -10.00 -1.04 -10.32
N LEU A 63 -9.10 -1.64 -9.53
CA LEU A 63 -9.44 -2.19 -8.21
C LEU A 63 -9.88 -1.10 -7.24
N CYS A 64 -9.23 0.06 -7.27
CA CYS A 64 -9.62 1.21 -6.46
C CYS A 64 -11.03 1.72 -6.81
N GLU A 65 -11.34 1.85 -8.10
CA GLU A 65 -12.68 2.28 -8.53
C GLU A 65 -13.75 1.24 -8.19
N GLU A 66 -13.43 -0.04 -8.33
CA GLU A 66 -14.33 -1.12 -7.93
C GLU A 66 -14.56 -1.13 -6.41
N ALA A 67 -13.52 -0.89 -5.61
CA ALA A 67 -13.66 -0.74 -4.15
C ALA A 67 -14.59 0.41 -3.78
N LYS A 68 -14.53 1.55 -4.50
CA LYS A 68 -15.47 2.65 -4.33
C LYS A 68 -16.92 2.21 -4.56
N ASN A 69 -17.16 1.47 -5.65
CA ASN A 69 -18.50 1.01 -6.02
C ASN A 69 -19.05 0.00 -5.01
N ILE A 70 -18.24 -1.00 -4.65
CA ILE A 70 -18.62 -2.05 -3.70
C ILE A 70 -18.91 -1.47 -2.31
N LEU A 71 -18.06 -0.57 -1.84
CA LEU A 71 -18.19 0.04 -0.53
C LEU A 71 -19.17 1.22 -0.51
N GLY A 72 -19.62 1.72 -1.65
CA GLY A 72 -20.49 2.89 -1.73
C GLY A 72 -19.85 4.19 -1.24
N LEU A 73 -18.55 4.37 -1.49
CA LEU A 73 -17.83 5.57 -1.06
C LEU A 73 -18.29 6.80 -1.81
N GLU A 74 -18.38 7.94 -1.12
CA GLU A 74 -18.76 9.22 -1.71
C GLU A 74 -17.76 9.66 -2.79
N SER A 75 -16.47 9.50 -2.50
CA SER A 75 -15.40 9.82 -3.43
C SER A 75 -14.17 8.94 -3.21
N ILE A 76 -13.34 8.86 -4.23
CA ILE A 76 -12.03 8.22 -4.18
C ILE A 76 -10.99 9.13 -4.82
N LYS A 77 -9.79 9.14 -4.27
CA LYS A 77 -8.61 9.77 -4.86
C LYS A 77 -7.56 8.70 -5.07
N VAL A 78 -7.16 8.52 -6.32
CA VAL A 78 -6.05 7.66 -6.76
C VAL A 78 -4.92 8.53 -7.32
N ASP A 79 -3.84 7.93 -7.78
CA ASP A 79 -2.73 8.63 -8.45
C ASP A 79 -2.03 9.68 -7.57
N TYR A 80 -1.58 9.24 -6.39
CA TYR A 80 -0.74 10.10 -5.56
C TYR A 80 0.62 10.34 -6.23
N GLU A 81 0.91 11.60 -6.55
CA GLU A 81 2.16 12.00 -7.19
C GLU A 81 3.36 11.86 -6.26
N GLU A 82 3.16 12.08 -4.97
CA GLU A 82 4.20 12.04 -3.94
C GLU A 82 3.83 11.08 -2.81
N PRO A 83 4.80 10.37 -2.22
CA PRO A 83 4.56 9.59 -1.02
C PRO A 83 4.17 10.49 0.15
N VAL A 84 3.39 9.95 1.06
CA VAL A 84 3.07 10.61 2.33
C VAL A 84 4.24 10.47 3.29
N HIS A 85 4.67 11.56 3.88
CA HIS A 85 5.79 11.62 4.82
C HIS A 85 5.31 11.87 6.23
N HIS A 86 5.90 11.17 7.20
CA HIS A 86 5.68 11.48 8.61
C HIS A 86 6.36 12.84 8.94
N PRO A 87 5.69 13.73 9.69
CA PRO A 87 6.20 15.10 9.90
C PRO A 87 7.50 15.17 10.71
N ILE A 88 7.82 14.13 11.50
CA ILE A 88 8.97 14.15 12.43
C ILE A 88 9.93 12.97 12.15
N LEU A 89 9.39 11.78 11.89
CA LEU A 89 10.18 10.56 11.71
C LEU A 89 10.57 10.36 10.24
N PRO A 90 11.71 9.71 9.94
CA PRO A 90 12.10 9.37 8.58
C PRO A 90 11.27 8.19 8.03
N LEU A 91 9.96 8.37 8.06
CA LEU A 91 8.97 7.40 7.59
C LEU A 91 8.20 7.96 6.42
N SER A 92 7.97 7.13 5.43
CA SER A 92 7.13 7.48 4.28
C SER A 92 6.31 6.29 3.82
N GLY A 93 5.22 6.55 3.10
CA GLY A 93 4.35 5.52 2.54
C GLY A 93 3.76 5.98 1.22
N SER A 94 3.72 5.08 0.26
CA SER A 94 2.91 5.28 -0.95
C SER A 94 1.50 4.79 -0.66
N LEU A 95 0.51 5.58 -1.05
CA LEU A 95 -0.90 5.22 -0.93
C LEU A 95 -1.40 4.79 -2.31
N ASP A 96 -2.15 3.69 -2.36
CA ASP A 96 -2.85 3.28 -3.59
C ASP A 96 -4.04 4.21 -3.82
N ALA A 97 -4.85 4.42 -2.78
CA ALA A 97 -5.95 5.38 -2.82
C ALA A 97 -6.35 5.87 -1.42
N THR A 98 -7.12 6.97 -1.40
CA THR A 98 -7.94 7.34 -0.24
C THR A 98 -9.38 7.49 -0.67
N GLY A 99 -10.31 7.15 0.21
CA GLY A 99 -11.74 7.27 0.00
C GLY A 99 -12.41 8.07 1.10
N ILE A 100 -13.59 8.59 0.81
CA ILE A 100 -14.47 9.24 1.79
C ILE A 100 -15.73 8.41 1.92
N ALA A 101 -15.98 7.92 3.14
CA ALA A 101 -17.23 7.26 3.51
C ALA A 101 -18.14 8.25 4.24
N LYS A 102 -19.45 8.02 4.19
CA LYS A 102 -20.45 8.82 4.88
C LYS A 102 -21.42 7.91 5.58
N GLU A 103 -21.13 7.66 6.86
CA GLU A 103 -21.95 6.81 7.75
C GLU A 103 -22.32 5.44 7.16
N LEU A 104 -21.35 4.79 6.49
CA LEU A 104 -21.57 3.47 5.90
C LEU A 104 -21.41 2.39 6.98
N THR A 105 -22.41 1.54 7.13
CA THR A 105 -22.38 0.45 8.09
C THR A 105 -22.32 -0.89 7.37
N PHE A 106 -21.35 -1.73 7.75
CA PHE A 106 -21.20 -3.09 7.24
C PHE A 106 -21.27 -4.09 8.39
N LYS A 107 -21.99 -5.18 8.17
CA LYS A 107 -22.06 -6.32 9.09
C LYS A 107 -21.29 -7.49 8.49
N ASN A 108 -20.57 -8.21 9.33
CA ASN A 108 -19.85 -9.39 8.91
C ASN A 108 -20.83 -10.46 8.41
N GLY A 109 -20.55 -11.01 7.22
CA GLY A 109 -21.43 -11.99 6.56
C GLY A 109 -22.64 -11.40 5.82
N GLU A 110 -22.81 -10.08 5.78
CA GLU A 110 -23.84 -9.44 4.97
C GLU A 110 -23.52 -9.47 3.48
N TYR A 111 -22.24 -9.39 3.15
CA TYR A 111 -21.70 -9.45 1.79
C TYR A 111 -20.58 -10.48 1.71
N ASP A 112 -20.64 -11.40 0.76
CA ASP A 112 -19.66 -12.48 0.57
C ASP A 112 -18.23 -11.99 0.32
N HIS A 113 -18.08 -10.77 -0.18
CA HIS A 113 -16.80 -10.14 -0.55
C HIS A 113 -16.28 -9.13 0.49
N ILE A 114 -16.99 -8.91 1.59
CA ILE A 114 -16.58 -8.02 2.68
C ILE A 114 -16.32 -8.85 3.94
N ILE A 115 -15.08 -8.86 4.39
CA ILE A 115 -14.65 -9.53 5.62
C ILE A 115 -14.23 -8.46 6.62
N ILE A 116 -14.86 -8.48 7.79
CA ILE A 116 -14.55 -7.58 8.89
C ILE A 116 -13.79 -8.38 9.95
N PRO A 117 -12.45 -8.17 10.09
CA PRO A 117 -11.66 -8.88 11.09
C PRO A 117 -12.08 -8.51 12.50
N GLU A 118 -12.24 -9.50 13.37
CA GLU A 118 -12.40 -9.34 14.82
C GLU A 118 -13.62 -8.53 15.29
N GLN A 119 -14.52 -8.16 14.39
CA GLN A 119 -15.73 -7.38 14.72
C GLN A 119 -16.95 -7.93 13.99
N GLU A 120 -18.12 -7.75 14.59
CA GLU A 120 -19.40 -8.10 13.94
C GLU A 120 -19.90 -6.99 13.01
N THR A 121 -19.59 -5.76 13.36
CA THR A 121 -20.05 -4.58 12.61
C THR A 121 -18.97 -3.50 12.60
N ILE A 122 -18.82 -2.82 11.47
CA ILE A 122 -17.98 -1.65 11.33
C ILE A 122 -18.77 -0.49 10.75
N VAL A 123 -18.49 0.72 11.24
CA VAL A 123 -19.01 1.96 10.66
C VAL A 123 -17.85 2.72 10.06
N LEU A 124 -17.94 3.00 8.76
CA LEU A 124 -16.99 3.85 8.05
C LEU A 124 -17.60 5.24 7.92
N ASP A 125 -16.90 6.24 8.47
CA ASP A 125 -17.28 7.64 8.36
C ASP A 125 -16.04 8.52 8.23
N GLY A 126 -16.06 9.44 7.26
CA GLY A 126 -14.92 10.29 6.93
C GLY A 126 -13.87 9.66 6.02
N PRO A 127 -12.63 10.21 6.00
CA PRO A 127 -11.56 9.75 5.13
C PRO A 127 -10.91 8.45 5.60
N GLY A 128 -10.59 7.58 4.66
CA GLY A 128 -9.89 6.31 4.90
C GLY A 128 -8.87 6.00 3.81
N VAL A 129 -7.94 5.09 4.11
CA VAL A 129 -6.95 4.58 3.16
C VAL A 129 -7.46 3.29 2.54
N ILE A 130 -7.23 3.16 1.24
CA ILE A 130 -7.49 1.94 0.48
C ILE A 130 -6.16 1.38 0.02
N GLU A 131 -5.89 0.13 0.35
CA GLU A 131 -4.72 -0.63 -0.09
C GLU A 131 -5.19 -1.75 -1.01
N CYS A 132 -4.69 -1.78 -2.24
CA CYS A 132 -5.04 -2.77 -3.24
C CYS A 132 -3.98 -3.87 -3.33
N LYS A 133 -4.38 -5.12 -3.23
CA LYS A 133 -3.49 -6.28 -3.33
C LYS A 133 -4.00 -7.27 -4.36
N ALA A 134 -3.24 -7.45 -5.44
CA ALA A 134 -3.42 -8.59 -6.33
C ALA A 134 -2.63 -9.77 -5.76
N THR A 135 -3.33 -10.77 -5.19
CA THR A 135 -2.72 -11.98 -4.67
C THR A 135 -2.83 -13.09 -5.70
N ARG A 136 -1.74 -13.88 -5.86
CA ARG A 136 -1.88 -15.19 -6.50
C ARG A 136 -2.67 -16.10 -5.55
N ASN A 137 -3.78 -16.60 -6.01
CA ASN A 137 -4.32 -17.83 -5.43
C ASN A 137 -3.30 -18.93 -5.76
N SER A 138 -2.35 -19.17 -4.84
CA SER A 138 -1.63 -20.44 -4.82
C SER A 138 -2.69 -21.46 -4.46
N GLY A 139 -3.22 -22.18 -5.47
CA GLY A 139 -4.35 -23.06 -5.33
C GLY A 139 -4.26 -23.92 -4.06
N TYR A 140 -5.41 -24.05 -3.47
CA TYR A 140 -5.66 -25.06 -2.45
C TYR A 140 -5.33 -26.42 -2.99
#